data_0467b2418bb53bf34eb2e912e8fd54c0
#
_entry.id   0467b2418bb53bf34eb2e912e8fd54c0
#
_cell.length_a   1.000
_cell.length_b   1.000
_cell.length_c   1.000
_cell.angle_alpha   90.00
_cell.angle_beta   90.00
_cell.angle_gamma   90.00
#
_symmetry.space_group_name_H-M   'P 1'
#
loop_
_entity.id
_entity.type
_entity.pdbx_description
1 polymer ?
#
loop_
_entity_poly.entity_id
_entity_poly.type
_entity_poly.pdbx_seq_one_letter_code
_entity_poly.pdbx_strand_id
1 'polypeptide(L)'
;RLLPENHKLGARLVCPEYSKSVQEVKTYPLLSQDRSFLLCWNFDSPGNLYATMMPSPENFCYHYSYSDGEYTQLHTHDYLELSYVVEGEFHQRILNKDVVFQKGDLCLIDKNCLHQDCLTDQSGVVLFIGIANDMFTEIMNENSTPQKILSFLQSALLKQKDVQQFLHFRPSDGASESLDDSLLLLLKESYSPDSGSRYITKGLLFRIFRILSTQYDFSLSKEQKQTMNWIVFEEISDYIRAHFRDITIQDLVDEFHYQEDYF
;
A
#
# COMPACT_ATOMS: atom_id res chain seq x y z
N ARG A 1 -11.94 11.40 15.79
CA ARG A 1 -13.25 11.07 15.14
C ARG A 1 -13.38 11.88 13.86
N LEU A 2 -12.94 11.32 12.74
CA LEU A 2 -13.12 11.94 11.41
C LEU A 2 -14.12 11.17 10.55
N LEU A 3 -14.66 10.08 11.05
CA LEU A 3 -15.68 9.31 10.36
C LEU A 3 -17.05 9.93 10.60
N PRO A 4 -17.91 10.03 9.56
CA PRO A 4 -19.28 10.57 9.71
C PRO A 4 -20.07 9.71 10.68
N GLU A 5 -20.76 10.38 11.63
CA GLU A 5 -21.60 9.70 12.63
C GLU A 5 -22.90 9.11 12.02
N ASN A 6 -23.23 9.43 10.77
CA ASN A 6 -24.46 8.99 10.12
C ASN A 6 -24.16 7.91 9.07
N HIS A 7 -24.42 6.67 9.45
CA HIS A 7 -24.36 5.50 8.59
C HIS A 7 -25.61 5.46 7.68
N LYS A 8 -25.49 5.91 6.43
CA LYS A 8 -26.53 5.66 5.44
C LYS A 8 -26.28 4.29 4.80
N LEU A 9 -27.10 3.33 5.18
CA LEU A 9 -27.25 2.05 4.48
C LEU A 9 -27.76 2.28 3.07
N GLY A 10 -27.07 1.82 2.04
CA GLY A 10 -27.74 1.67 0.77
C GLY A 10 -27.00 1.83 -0.53
N ALA A 11 -25.72 2.17 -0.58
CA ALA A 11 -25.00 2.13 -1.85
C ALA A 11 -24.19 0.84 -1.96
N ARG A 12 -24.15 0.25 -3.16
CA ARG A 12 -23.31 -0.89 -3.46
C ARG A 12 -21.86 -0.43 -3.52
N LEU A 13 -21.18 -0.42 -2.40
CA LEU A 13 -19.75 -0.69 -2.43
C LEU A 13 -19.53 -2.02 -3.11
N VAL A 14 -18.38 -2.14 -3.76
CA VAL A 14 -17.85 -3.47 -4.05
C VAL A 14 -17.53 -4.06 -2.69
N CYS A 15 -18.55 -4.63 -2.08
CA CYS A 15 -18.41 -5.36 -0.86
C CYS A 15 -17.50 -6.53 -1.18
N PRO A 16 -16.51 -6.82 -0.34
CA PRO A 16 -15.84 -8.10 -0.47
C PRO A 16 -16.92 -9.17 -0.40
N GLU A 17 -17.27 -9.74 -1.55
CA GLU A 17 -18.15 -10.90 -1.58
C GLU A 17 -17.42 -12.01 -0.84
N TYR A 18 -18.10 -12.61 0.13
CA TYR A 18 -17.54 -13.77 0.81
C TYR A 18 -17.47 -14.92 -0.17
N SER A 19 -16.30 -15.53 -0.25
CA SER A 19 -16.15 -16.74 -1.00
C SER A 19 -16.38 -17.95 -0.09
N LYS A 20 -17.43 -18.69 -0.36
CA LYS A 20 -17.57 -20.05 0.17
C LYS A 20 -16.65 -21.03 -0.56
N SER A 21 -16.03 -20.62 -1.67
CA SER A 21 -15.03 -21.41 -2.40
C SER A 21 -13.80 -20.56 -2.69
N VAL A 22 -12.66 -21.03 -2.21
CA VAL A 22 -11.32 -20.42 -2.37
C VAL A 22 -10.85 -20.40 -3.85
N GLN A 23 -11.63 -20.88 -4.80
CA GLN A 23 -11.19 -21.18 -6.17
C GLN A 23 -11.42 -20.04 -7.18
N GLU A 24 -12.23 -19.05 -6.87
CA GLU A 24 -12.54 -17.98 -7.82
C GLU A 24 -11.85 -16.66 -7.39
N VAL A 25 -10.79 -16.31 -8.10
CA VAL A 25 -10.07 -15.05 -7.89
C VAL A 25 -10.82 -13.92 -8.58
N LYS A 26 -11.08 -12.84 -7.87
CA LYS A 26 -11.64 -11.60 -8.44
C LYS A 26 -10.58 -10.52 -8.55
N THR A 27 -10.69 -9.69 -9.57
CA THR A 27 -9.88 -8.47 -9.73
C THR A 27 -10.76 -7.25 -9.51
N TYR A 28 -10.37 -6.41 -8.56
CA TYR A 28 -11.07 -5.16 -8.29
C TYR A 28 -10.38 -4.00 -9.01
N PRO A 29 -11.14 -3.20 -9.78
CA PRO A 29 -10.60 -2.02 -10.44
C PRO A 29 -10.47 -0.84 -9.46
N LEU A 30 -9.65 0.14 -9.82
CA LEU A 30 -9.61 1.43 -9.13
C LEU A 30 -10.98 2.12 -9.24
N LEU A 31 -11.56 2.46 -8.10
CA LEU A 31 -12.93 2.97 -8.02
C LEU A 31 -13.04 4.51 -8.17
N SER A 32 -11.91 5.22 -8.12
CA SER A 32 -11.88 6.68 -8.15
C SER A 32 -11.37 7.23 -9.48
N GLN A 33 -12.06 8.24 -10.01
CA GLN A 33 -11.60 9.01 -11.17
C GLN A 33 -10.37 9.87 -10.83
N ASP A 34 -10.16 10.19 -9.56
CA ASP A 34 -9.02 10.99 -9.06
C ASP A 34 -7.75 10.17 -8.86
N ARG A 35 -7.75 8.90 -9.29
CA ARG A 35 -6.62 7.96 -9.26
C ARG A 35 -6.15 7.55 -7.87
N SER A 36 -6.90 7.88 -6.84
CA SER A 36 -6.72 7.40 -5.48
C SER A 36 -8.03 7.38 -4.73
N PHE A 37 -8.16 6.47 -3.80
CA PHE A 37 -9.27 6.44 -2.86
C PHE A 37 -8.78 6.04 -1.48
N LEU A 38 -9.57 6.34 -0.46
CA LEU A 38 -9.39 5.85 0.89
C LEU A 38 -10.59 5.00 1.28
N LEU A 39 -10.32 3.87 1.90
CA LEU A 39 -11.33 2.99 2.49
C LEU A 39 -10.97 2.78 3.95
N CYS A 40 -11.84 3.17 4.85
CA CYS A 40 -11.64 2.95 6.28
C CYS A 40 -12.54 1.81 6.75
N TRP A 41 -11.93 0.81 7.35
CA TRP A 41 -12.62 -0.27 8.04
C TRP A 41 -12.55 -0.07 9.54
N ASN A 42 -13.70 -0.12 10.18
CA ASN A 42 -13.84 -0.09 11.62
C ASN A 42 -14.49 -1.41 12.05
N PHE A 43 -13.73 -2.23 12.74
CA PHE A 43 -14.18 -3.48 13.31
C PHE A 43 -14.77 -3.22 14.71
N ASP A 44 -16.03 -3.54 14.89
CA ASP A 44 -16.73 -3.45 16.16
C ASP A 44 -17.09 -4.85 16.64
N SER A 45 -16.58 -5.22 17.81
CA SER A 45 -16.82 -6.55 18.38
C SER A 45 -18.24 -6.65 18.95
N PRO A 46 -18.96 -7.78 18.77
CA PRO A 46 -18.57 -8.94 18.00
C PRO A 46 -19.02 -8.85 16.53
N GLY A 47 -18.10 -9.17 15.60
CA GLY A 47 -18.43 -9.52 14.22
C GLY A 47 -19.12 -8.46 13.37
N ASN A 48 -18.84 -7.18 13.57
CA ASN A 48 -19.36 -6.10 12.75
C ASN A 48 -18.23 -5.29 12.11
N LEU A 49 -18.34 -5.05 10.80
CA LEU A 49 -17.47 -4.19 10.03
C LEU A 49 -18.25 -2.99 9.50
N TYR A 50 -17.75 -1.81 9.76
CA TYR A 50 -18.23 -0.56 9.18
C TYR A 50 -17.18 -0.02 8.21
N ALA A 51 -17.51 0.04 6.93
CA ALA A 51 -16.61 0.49 5.89
C ALA A 51 -17.04 1.85 5.34
N THR A 52 -16.13 2.81 5.27
CA THR A 52 -16.36 4.14 4.71
C THR A 52 -15.37 4.42 3.61
N MET A 53 -15.84 4.78 2.42
CA MET A 53 -14.98 5.09 1.25
C MET A 53 -15.00 6.58 0.92
N MET A 54 -13.85 7.12 0.52
CA MET A 54 -13.63 8.50 0.11
C MET A 54 -12.69 8.57 -1.11
N PRO A 55 -12.80 9.52 -2.04
CA PRO A 55 -13.90 10.45 -2.15
C PRO A 55 -15.16 9.74 -2.63
N SER A 56 -16.29 10.18 -2.13
CA SER A 56 -17.59 9.72 -2.61
C SER A 56 -18.52 10.92 -2.68
N PRO A 57 -19.35 11.07 -3.75
CA PRO A 57 -20.38 12.11 -3.83
C PRO A 57 -21.35 12.05 -2.66
N GLU A 58 -21.50 10.89 -2.08
CA GLU A 58 -22.28 10.64 -0.88
C GLU A 58 -21.36 9.91 0.09
N ASN A 59 -20.85 10.61 1.10
CA ASN A 59 -20.08 9.98 2.18
C ASN A 59 -20.82 8.75 2.67
N PHE A 60 -20.43 7.58 2.19
CA PHE A 60 -21.22 6.44 2.45
C PHE A 60 -20.46 5.41 3.29
N CYS A 61 -21.15 4.95 4.29
CA CYS A 61 -20.70 3.93 5.18
C CYS A 61 -21.49 2.66 4.92
N TYR A 62 -20.80 1.56 4.89
CA TYR A 62 -21.32 0.25 4.66
C TYR A 62 -21.17 -0.58 5.95
N HIS A 63 -22.21 -1.32 6.31
CA HIS A 63 -22.19 -2.22 7.46
C HIS A 63 -22.24 -3.66 6.98
N TYR A 64 -21.41 -4.47 7.59
CA TYR A 64 -21.31 -5.88 7.29
C TYR A 64 -21.16 -6.70 8.59
N SER A 65 -21.97 -7.76 8.72
CA SER A 65 -21.87 -8.70 9.85
C SER A 65 -21.19 -9.97 9.37
N TYR A 66 -20.21 -10.46 10.12
CA TYR A 66 -19.38 -11.61 9.77
C TYR A 66 -19.18 -12.52 10.99
N SER A 67 -18.73 -13.75 10.73
CA SER A 67 -18.28 -14.67 11.77
C SER A 67 -16.78 -14.58 11.96
N ASP A 68 -16.31 -14.78 13.20
CA ASP A 68 -14.88 -14.79 13.51
C ASP A 68 -14.11 -15.76 12.64
N GLY A 69 -12.99 -15.29 12.07
CA GLY A 69 -12.15 -16.06 11.15
C GLY A 69 -12.68 -16.19 9.71
N GLU A 70 -13.77 -15.49 9.35
CA GLU A 70 -14.18 -15.41 7.95
C GLU A 70 -13.14 -14.65 7.11
N TYR A 71 -12.99 -15.09 5.84
CA TYR A 71 -12.13 -14.44 4.87
C TYR A 71 -12.95 -13.71 3.84
N THR A 72 -12.46 -12.53 3.44
CA THR A 72 -12.95 -11.86 2.23
C THR A 72 -12.67 -12.69 0.99
N GLN A 73 -13.27 -12.34 -0.12
CA GLN A 73 -13.00 -12.98 -1.40
C GLN A 73 -11.51 -12.93 -1.74
N LEU A 74 -10.95 -14.06 -2.17
CA LEU A 74 -9.58 -14.08 -2.71
C LEU A 74 -9.53 -13.20 -3.96
N HIS A 75 -8.65 -12.20 -3.95
CA HIS A 75 -8.68 -11.15 -4.99
C HIS A 75 -7.29 -10.57 -5.30
N THR A 76 -7.29 -9.75 -6.34
CA THR A 76 -6.21 -8.87 -6.76
C THR A 76 -6.77 -7.49 -7.05
N HIS A 77 -5.92 -6.50 -7.24
CA HIS A 77 -6.28 -5.15 -7.68
C HIS A 77 -5.56 -4.78 -8.98
N ASP A 78 -6.08 -3.80 -9.71
CA ASP A 78 -5.37 -3.14 -10.82
C ASP A 78 -4.59 -1.89 -10.37
N TYR A 79 -4.53 -1.65 -9.05
CA TYR A 79 -3.88 -0.53 -8.37
C TYR A 79 -2.96 -1.01 -7.25
N LEU A 80 -2.15 -0.11 -6.71
CA LEU A 80 -1.38 -0.35 -5.49
C LEU A 80 -2.28 -0.10 -4.28
N GLU A 81 -2.24 -1.00 -3.31
CA GLU A 81 -2.93 -0.83 -2.04
C GLU A 81 -1.95 -0.64 -0.91
N LEU A 82 -2.13 0.44 -0.15
CA LEU A 82 -1.44 0.67 1.10
C LEU A 82 -2.43 0.57 2.24
N SER A 83 -2.29 -0.43 3.12
CA SER A 83 -3.09 -0.57 4.34
C SER A 83 -2.30 -0.10 5.55
N TYR A 84 -2.97 0.61 6.48
CA TYR A 84 -2.41 1.13 7.72
C TYR A 84 -3.28 0.74 8.91
N VAL A 85 -2.71 0.09 9.92
CA VAL A 85 -3.42 -0.28 11.15
C VAL A 85 -3.42 0.89 12.12
N VAL A 86 -4.55 1.58 12.19
CA VAL A 86 -4.74 2.74 13.06
C VAL A 86 -4.93 2.32 14.52
N GLU A 87 -5.66 1.22 14.72
CA GLU A 87 -5.98 0.67 16.04
C GLU A 87 -6.20 -0.84 15.98
N GLY A 88 -5.82 -1.57 17.02
CA GLY A 88 -5.94 -3.01 17.10
C GLY A 88 -4.90 -3.75 16.25
N GLU A 89 -5.31 -4.85 15.66
CA GLU A 89 -4.51 -5.64 14.75
C GLU A 89 -5.32 -5.99 13.48
N PHE A 90 -4.61 -6.31 12.41
CA PHE A 90 -5.23 -6.68 11.15
C PHE A 90 -4.59 -7.94 10.58
N HIS A 91 -5.43 -8.87 10.16
CA HIS A 91 -5.02 -10.17 9.66
C HIS A 91 -5.29 -10.28 8.16
N GLN A 92 -4.27 -10.63 7.40
CA GLN A 92 -4.40 -10.91 5.96
C GLN A 92 -3.74 -12.23 5.60
N ARG A 93 -4.26 -12.87 4.57
CA ARG A 93 -3.57 -13.95 3.88
C ARG A 93 -3.08 -13.44 2.54
N ILE A 94 -1.75 -13.29 2.42
CA ILE A 94 -1.09 -12.75 1.23
C ILE A 94 -0.19 -13.84 0.65
N LEU A 95 -0.40 -14.20 -0.63
CA LEU A 95 0.37 -15.26 -1.31
C LEU A 95 0.37 -16.59 -0.51
N ASN A 96 -0.79 -16.96 0.03
CA ASN A 96 -0.98 -18.14 0.90
C ASN A 96 -0.21 -18.12 2.24
N LYS A 97 0.27 -16.97 2.69
CA LYS A 97 0.90 -16.79 4.00
C LYS A 97 0.01 -15.93 4.88
N ASP A 98 -0.30 -16.40 6.08
CA ASP A 98 -1.01 -15.60 7.07
C ASP A 98 -0.05 -14.59 7.68
N VAL A 99 -0.44 -13.32 7.65
CA VAL A 99 0.33 -12.18 8.15
C VAL A 99 -0.55 -11.38 9.10
N VAL A 100 0.01 -11.01 10.25
CA VAL A 100 -0.65 -10.16 11.24
C VAL A 100 0.09 -8.83 11.29
N PHE A 101 -0.66 -7.76 11.14
CA PHE A 101 -0.19 -6.39 11.24
C PHE A 101 -0.68 -5.79 12.56
N GLN A 102 0.22 -5.17 13.29
CA GLN A 102 -0.07 -4.52 14.56
C GLN A 102 -0.35 -3.02 14.35
N LYS A 103 -0.93 -2.37 15.37
CA LYS A 103 -1.09 -0.92 15.36
C LYS A 103 0.20 -0.20 14.96
N GLY A 104 0.09 0.67 13.95
CA GLY A 104 1.21 1.41 13.37
C GLY A 104 1.90 0.73 12.21
N ASP A 105 1.64 -0.56 11.98
CA ASP A 105 2.17 -1.28 10.82
C ASP A 105 1.46 -0.81 9.54
N LEU A 106 2.21 -0.88 8.41
CA LEU A 106 1.64 -0.72 7.08
C LEU A 106 1.98 -1.92 6.20
N CYS A 107 1.07 -2.21 5.29
CA CYS A 107 1.31 -3.16 4.21
C CYS A 107 1.12 -2.45 2.87
N LEU A 108 2.11 -2.54 1.99
CA LEU A 108 1.97 -2.15 0.58
C LEU A 108 1.85 -3.41 -0.26
N ILE A 109 0.71 -3.55 -0.91
CA ILE A 109 0.39 -4.68 -1.79
C ILE A 109 0.47 -4.19 -3.22
N ASP A 110 1.26 -4.89 -4.04
CA ASP A 110 1.37 -4.62 -5.47
C ASP A 110 0.10 -5.01 -6.22
N LYS A 111 -0.14 -4.35 -7.35
CA LYS A 111 -1.19 -4.79 -8.29
C LYS A 111 -0.98 -6.27 -8.65
N ASN A 112 -2.08 -6.98 -8.85
CA ASN A 112 -2.09 -8.42 -9.13
C ASN A 112 -1.54 -9.32 -8.00
N CYS A 113 -1.14 -8.79 -6.86
CA CYS A 113 -0.77 -9.60 -5.71
C CYS A 113 -2.02 -10.26 -5.11
N LEU A 114 -1.98 -11.58 -5.01
CA LEU A 114 -3.10 -12.38 -4.54
C LEU A 114 -3.22 -12.32 -3.03
N HIS A 115 -4.34 -11.85 -2.52
CA HIS A 115 -4.59 -11.73 -1.08
C HIS A 115 -6.07 -11.80 -0.72
N GLN A 116 -6.34 -11.94 0.56
CA GLN A 116 -7.65 -11.88 1.19
C GLN A 116 -7.50 -11.45 2.65
N ASP A 117 -8.52 -10.78 3.18
CA ASP A 117 -8.53 -10.29 4.55
C ASP A 117 -9.21 -11.31 5.46
N CYS A 118 -8.67 -11.49 6.66
CA CYS A 118 -9.28 -12.30 7.70
C CYS A 118 -10.03 -11.38 8.66
N LEU A 119 -11.32 -11.62 8.80
CA LEU A 119 -12.20 -10.85 9.69
C LEU A 119 -12.23 -11.54 11.05
N THR A 120 -11.73 -10.84 12.06
CA THR A 120 -11.63 -11.36 13.42
C THR A 120 -12.58 -10.62 14.37
N ASP A 121 -12.96 -11.24 15.48
CA ASP A 121 -13.80 -10.62 16.49
C ASP A 121 -13.12 -9.51 17.31
N GLN A 122 -11.91 -9.12 16.92
CA GLN A 122 -11.17 -8.05 17.58
C GLN A 122 -11.60 -6.68 17.06
N SER A 123 -11.76 -5.72 17.98
CA SER A 123 -12.00 -4.33 17.60
C SER A 123 -10.73 -3.72 17.01
N GLY A 124 -10.87 -2.94 15.94
CA GLY A 124 -9.75 -2.31 15.29
C GLY A 124 -10.17 -1.34 14.20
N VAL A 125 -9.21 -0.55 13.74
CA VAL A 125 -9.40 0.40 12.64
C VAL A 125 -8.27 0.25 11.64
N VAL A 126 -8.62 0.02 10.38
CA VAL A 126 -7.67 -0.09 9.26
C VAL A 126 -8.03 0.92 8.18
N LEU A 127 -7.03 1.65 7.71
CA LEU A 127 -7.16 2.58 6.60
C LEU A 127 -6.47 1.99 5.37
N PHE A 128 -7.20 1.83 4.28
CA PHE A 128 -6.70 1.43 2.98
C PHE A 128 -6.61 2.64 2.06
N ILE A 129 -5.54 2.74 1.31
CA ILE A 129 -5.31 3.76 0.30
C ILE A 129 -5.05 3.06 -1.03
N GLY A 130 -6.00 3.16 -1.94
CA GLY A 130 -5.83 2.70 -3.32
C GLY A 130 -5.15 3.77 -4.17
N ILE A 131 -4.09 3.42 -4.89
CA ILE A 131 -3.27 4.35 -5.67
C ILE A 131 -3.12 3.80 -7.09
N ALA A 132 -3.57 4.57 -8.10
CA ALA A 132 -3.36 4.21 -9.49
C ALA A 132 -1.87 4.13 -9.84
N ASN A 133 -1.52 3.19 -10.71
CA ASN A 133 -0.12 2.96 -11.09
C ASN A 133 0.54 4.17 -11.75
N ASP A 134 -0.21 4.94 -12.53
CA ASP A 134 0.30 6.16 -13.16
C ASP A 134 0.56 7.27 -12.14
N MET A 135 -0.33 7.46 -11.15
CA MET A 135 -0.10 8.38 -10.05
C MET A 135 1.12 7.97 -9.22
N PHE A 136 1.26 6.68 -8.92
CA PHE A 136 2.43 6.15 -8.23
C PHE A 136 3.72 6.42 -9.02
N THR A 137 3.70 6.18 -10.33
CA THR A 137 4.84 6.46 -11.22
C THR A 137 5.18 7.96 -11.25
N GLU A 138 4.19 8.84 -11.30
CA GLU A 138 4.38 10.28 -11.22
C GLU A 138 5.05 10.70 -9.91
N ILE A 139 4.65 10.08 -8.77
CA ILE A 139 5.24 10.36 -7.45
C ILE A 139 6.71 9.89 -7.42
N MET A 140 7.01 8.72 -7.97
CA MET A 140 8.35 8.13 -7.93
C MET A 140 9.35 8.84 -8.83
N ASN A 141 8.90 9.43 -9.93
CA ASN A 141 9.76 10.16 -10.88
C ASN A 141 10.11 11.60 -10.42
N GLU A 142 9.60 12.06 -9.30
CA GLU A 142 9.96 13.36 -8.74
C GLU A 142 11.40 13.33 -8.18
N ASN A 143 12.29 14.15 -8.76
CA ASN A 143 13.76 14.14 -8.57
C ASN A 143 14.27 14.44 -7.13
N SER A 144 13.40 14.53 -6.14
CA SER A 144 13.77 14.91 -4.77
C SER A 144 13.74 13.77 -3.75
N THR A 145 13.67 12.54 -4.22
CA THR A 145 13.37 11.40 -3.36
C THR A 145 14.61 10.64 -2.89
N PRO A 146 14.71 10.26 -1.59
CA PRO A 146 15.82 9.42 -1.10
C PRO A 146 15.80 8.07 -1.79
N GLN A 147 16.88 7.77 -2.51
CA GLN A 147 16.92 6.85 -3.63
C GLN A 147 16.80 5.36 -3.31
N LYS A 148 17.29 4.88 -2.15
CA LYS A 148 17.39 3.43 -1.91
C LYS A 148 16.06 2.67 -1.86
N ILE A 149 15.04 3.23 -1.23
CA ILE A 149 13.74 2.55 -1.10
C ILE A 149 12.86 2.81 -2.31
N LEU A 150 13.00 3.99 -2.91
CA LEU A 150 12.20 4.33 -4.08
C LEU A 150 12.67 3.63 -5.33
N SER A 151 13.98 3.49 -5.55
CA SER A 151 14.49 2.64 -6.63
C SER A 151 14.09 1.17 -6.43
N PHE A 152 14.07 0.69 -5.17
CA PHE A 152 13.53 -0.62 -4.86
C PHE A 152 12.03 -0.73 -5.14
N LEU A 153 11.21 0.22 -4.66
CA LEU A 153 9.77 0.24 -4.93
C LEU A 153 9.50 0.39 -6.44
N GLN A 154 10.26 1.21 -7.16
CA GLN A 154 10.18 1.32 -8.60
C GLN A 154 10.53 0.01 -9.31
N SER A 155 11.65 -0.62 -8.94
CA SER A 155 12.09 -1.86 -9.56
C SER A 155 11.16 -3.02 -9.23
N ALA A 156 10.77 -3.15 -7.97
CA ALA A 156 9.91 -4.23 -7.52
C ALA A 156 8.47 -4.09 -8.03
N LEU A 157 7.91 -2.88 -8.05
CA LEU A 157 6.50 -2.65 -8.35
C LEU A 157 6.23 -2.28 -9.82
N LEU A 158 7.17 -1.61 -10.51
CA LEU A 158 6.92 -1.11 -11.86
C LEU A 158 7.56 -1.95 -12.97
N LYS A 159 8.71 -2.58 -12.72
CA LYS A 159 9.47 -3.30 -13.75
C LYS A 159 9.10 -4.77 -13.91
N GLN A 160 8.66 -5.43 -12.86
CA GLN A 160 8.34 -6.86 -12.91
C GLN A 160 6.84 -7.11 -12.94
N LYS A 161 6.29 -7.27 -14.13
CA LYS A 161 4.85 -7.55 -14.36
C LYS A 161 4.38 -8.89 -13.79
N ASP A 162 5.28 -9.83 -13.53
CA ASP A 162 4.96 -11.22 -13.22
C ASP A 162 5.25 -11.62 -11.76
N VAL A 163 5.86 -10.74 -10.95
CA VAL A 163 6.17 -11.04 -9.55
C VAL A 163 5.16 -10.37 -8.63
N GLN A 164 4.34 -11.20 -7.99
CA GLN A 164 3.40 -10.74 -6.95
C GLN A 164 4.18 -10.41 -5.68
N GLN A 165 4.01 -9.20 -5.16
CA GLN A 165 4.80 -8.71 -4.03
C GLN A 165 3.96 -7.92 -3.02
N PHE A 166 4.42 -7.96 -1.78
CA PHE A 166 3.97 -7.05 -0.73
C PHE A 166 5.14 -6.67 0.18
N LEU A 167 5.03 -5.51 0.81
CA LEU A 167 6.00 -5.00 1.76
C LEU A 167 5.31 -4.74 3.10
N HIS A 168 5.88 -5.28 4.17
CA HIS A 168 5.45 -5.01 5.53
C HIS A 168 6.39 -3.99 6.16
N PHE A 169 5.83 -2.83 6.51
CA PHE A 169 6.53 -1.73 7.17
C PHE A 169 6.18 -1.71 8.65
N ARG A 170 7.19 -1.61 9.49
CA ARG A 170 7.04 -1.45 10.94
C ARG A 170 7.63 -0.11 11.37
N PRO A 171 6.94 0.63 12.25
CA PRO A 171 7.46 1.91 12.72
C PRO A 171 8.77 1.70 13.49
N SER A 172 9.79 2.48 13.14
CA SER A 172 10.95 2.67 14.01
C SER A 172 10.57 3.54 15.20
N ASP A 173 11.34 3.52 16.29
CA ASP A 173 11.05 4.30 17.48
C ASP A 173 10.78 5.79 17.15
N GLY A 174 9.57 6.27 17.45
CA GLY A 174 9.14 7.65 17.24
C GLY A 174 8.53 7.99 15.88
N ALA A 175 8.35 7.02 14.98
CA ALA A 175 7.93 7.26 13.58
C ALA A 175 6.45 7.64 13.37
N SER A 176 5.56 7.42 14.34
CA SER A 176 4.10 7.43 14.08
C SER A 176 3.49 8.82 13.90
N GLU A 177 3.92 9.86 14.63
CA GLU A 177 3.23 11.16 14.63
C GLU A 177 3.19 11.84 13.25
N SER A 178 4.30 11.85 12.52
CA SER A 178 4.37 12.52 11.21
C SER A 178 3.56 11.79 10.13
N LEU A 179 3.42 10.47 10.25
CA LEU A 179 2.57 9.67 9.38
C LEU A 179 1.10 9.92 9.67
N ASP A 180 0.70 9.89 10.94
CA ASP A 180 -0.68 10.12 11.38
C ASP A 180 -1.18 11.49 10.92
N ASP A 181 -0.36 12.55 11.07
CA ASP A 181 -0.67 13.88 10.56
C ASP A 181 -0.88 13.90 9.04
N SER A 182 -0.03 13.20 8.30
CA SER A 182 -0.13 13.13 6.83
C SER A 182 -1.36 12.36 6.38
N LEU A 183 -1.69 11.25 7.04
CA LEU A 183 -2.89 10.47 6.81
C LEU A 183 -4.16 11.25 7.16
N LEU A 184 -4.13 12.01 8.28
CA LEU A 184 -5.22 12.86 8.69
C LEU A 184 -5.51 13.96 7.66
N LEU A 185 -4.47 14.59 7.12
CA LEU A 185 -4.61 15.58 6.05
C LEU A 185 -5.16 14.94 4.77
N LEU A 186 -4.69 13.74 4.42
CA LEU A 186 -5.18 12.99 3.26
C LEU A 186 -6.67 12.63 3.41
N LEU A 187 -7.09 12.21 4.60
CA LEU A 187 -8.49 11.95 4.92
C LEU A 187 -9.34 13.22 4.76
N LYS A 188 -8.89 14.36 5.29
CA LYS A 188 -9.59 15.64 5.18
C LYS A 188 -9.75 16.08 3.73
N GLU A 189 -8.69 15.96 2.94
CA GLU A 189 -8.69 16.31 1.53
C GLU A 189 -9.65 15.42 0.72
N SER A 190 -9.64 14.12 1.00
CA SER A 190 -10.53 13.17 0.32
C SER A 190 -12.00 13.29 0.74
N TYR A 191 -12.27 13.82 1.96
CA TYR A 191 -13.63 14.04 2.45
C TYR A 191 -14.33 15.19 1.74
N SER A 192 -13.61 16.24 1.37
CA SER A 192 -14.16 17.45 0.75
C SER A 192 -13.27 17.93 -0.40
N PRO A 193 -13.19 17.15 -1.50
CA PRO A 193 -12.29 17.46 -2.59
C PRO A 193 -12.72 18.71 -3.36
N ASP A 194 -11.72 19.48 -3.80
CA ASP A 194 -11.87 20.63 -4.69
C ASP A 194 -11.00 20.50 -5.96
N SER A 195 -10.93 21.55 -6.76
CA SER A 195 -10.13 21.55 -8.00
C SER A 195 -8.62 21.40 -7.77
N GLY A 196 -8.10 21.67 -6.56
CA GLY A 196 -6.71 21.52 -6.14
C GLY A 196 -6.37 20.17 -5.54
N SER A 197 -7.38 19.41 -5.14
CA SER A 197 -7.25 18.19 -4.34
C SER A 197 -6.31 17.15 -4.95
N ARG A 198 -6.28 17.03 -6.28
CA ARG A 198 -5.36 16.10 -6.95
C ARG A 198 -3.90 16.40 -6.64
N TYR A 199 -3.50 17.68 -6.62
CA TYR A 199 -2.13 18.07 -6.33
C TYR A 199 -1.79 17.91 -4.86
N ILE A 200 -2.73 18.24 -3.98
CA ILE A 200 -2.58 18.08 -2.53
C ILE A 200 -2.44 16.60 -2.19
N THR A 201 -3.33 15.76 -2.72
CA THR A 201 -3.28 14.30 -2.55
C THR A 201 -1.95 13.72 -3.02
N LYS A 202 -1.49 14.10 -4.23
CA LYS A 202 -0.19 13.67 -4.75
C LYS A 202 0.96 14.07 -3.81
N GLY A 203 0.97 15.31 -3.33
CA GLY A 203 1.98 15.80 -2.38
C GLY A 203 1.96 15.08 -1.04
N LEU A 204 0.77 14.76 -0.53
CA LEU A 204 0.61 13.99 0.71
C LEU A 204 1.07 12.54 0.55
N LEU A 205 0.72 11.87 -0.54
CA LEU A 205 1.19 10.53 -0.86
C LEU A 205 2.72 10.50 -1.00
N PHE A 206 3.32 11.49 -1.67
CA PHE A 206 4.77 11.64 -1.73
C PHE A 206 5.39 11.76 -0.33
N ARG A 207 4.80 12.57 0.56
CA ARG A 207 5.25 12.70 1.95
C ARG A 207 5.13 11.38 2.71
N ILE A 208 4.03 10.65 2.54
CA ILE A 208 3.82 9.33 3.16
C ILE A 208 4.92 8.37 2.71
N PHE A 209 5.18 8.23 1.42
CA PHE A 209 6.25 7.36 0.92
C PHE A 209 7.64 7.78 1.44
N ARG A 210 7.90 9.08 1.54
CA ARG A 210 9.15 9.58 2.14
C ARG A 210 9.26 9.18 3.62
N ILE A 211 8.19 9.29 4.41
CA ILE A 211 8.16 8.87 5.80
C ILE A 211 8.43 7.35 5.89
N LEU A 212 7.74 6.55 5.08
CA LEU A 212 7.97 5.10 5.02
C LEU A 212 9.42 4.77 4.70
N SER A 213 10.03 5.52 3.78
CA SER A 213 11.42 5.30 3.36
C SER A 213 12.47 5.66 4.41
N THR A 214 12.16 6.56 5.35
CA THR A 214 13.14 7.12 6.29
C THR A 214 12.89 6.76 7.75
N GLN A 215 11.67 6.38 8.11
CA GLN A 215 11.26 6.20 9.50
C GLN A 215 10.63 4.83 9.79
N TYR A 216 10.55 3.97 8.77
CA TYR A 216 9.99 2.63 8.91
C TYR A 216 11.00 1.58 8.51
N ASP A 217 11.05 0.52 9.29
CA ASP A 217 11.75 -0.69 8.90
C ASP A 217 10.82 -1.55 8.04
N PHE A 218 11.34 -2.17 7.01
CA PHE A 218 10.56 -3.11 6.21
C PHE A 218 11.21 -4.48 6.15
N SER A 219 10.39 -5.52 6.21
CA SER A 219 10.83 -6.90 6.11
C SER A 219 10.46 -7.47 4.74
N LEU A 220 11.44 -8.08 4.11
CA LEU A 220 11.27 -8.86 2.89
C LEU A 220 11.33 -10.34 3.23
N SER A 221 10.52 -11.16 2.57
CA SER A 221 10.70 -12.60 2.61
C SER A 221 12.07 -12.98 2.02
N LYS A 222 12.54 -14.20 2.31
CA LYS A 222 13.82 -14.69 1.74
C LYS A 222 13.76 -14.69 0.21
N GLU A 223 12.64 -15.09 -0.35
CA GLU A 223 12.40 -15.10 -1.80
C GLU A 223 12.39 -13.70 -2.39
N GLN A 224 11.76 -12.74 -1.71
CA GLN A 224 11.75 -11.34 -2.11
C GLN A 224 13.16 -10.73 -2.06
N LYS A 225 13.96 -11.06 -1.04
CA LYS A 225 15.36 -10.61 -0.96
C LYS A 225 16.21 -11.17 -2.11
N GLN A 226 16.01 -12.43 -2.46
CA GLN A 226 16.71 -13.04 -3.61
C GLN A 226 16.32 -12.38 -4.92
N THR A 227 15.02 -12.15 -5.13
CA THR A 227 14.51 -11.46 -6.33
C THR A 227 15.06 -10.03 -6.42
N MET A 228 15.08 -9.30 -5.30
CA MET A 228 15.64 -7.95 -5.24
C MET A 228 17.13 -7.94 -5.60
N ASN A 229 17.92 -8.84 -5.02
CA ASN A 229 19.32 -8.93 -5.34
C ASN A 229 19.57 -9.25 -6.83
N TRP A 230 18.71 -10.08 -7.42
CA TRP A 230 18.78 -10.38 -8.85
C TRP A 230 18.47 -9.17 -9.71
N ILE A 231 17.44 -8.39 -9.36
CA ILE A 231 17.06 -7.16 -10.10
C ILE A 231 18.20 -6.15 -10.06
N VAL A 232 18.74 -5.89 -8.88
CA VAL A 232 19.87 -4.96 -8.70
C VAL A 232 21.07 -5.44 -9.51
N PHE A 233 21.35 -6.74 -9.50
CA PHE A 233 22.42 -7.31 -10.31
C PHE A 233 22.20 -7.12 -11.81
N GLU A 234 20.98 -7.32 -12.31
CA GLU A 234 20.67 -7.09 -13.73
C GLU A 234 20.79 -5.60 -14.11
N GLU A 235 20.29 -4.68 -13.28
CA GLU A 235 20.40 -3.24 -13.52
C GLU A 235 21.88 -2.79 -13.57
N ILE A 236 22.69 -3.23 -12.61
CA ILE A 236 24.13 -2.96 -12.62
C ILE A 236 24.79 -3.55 -13.87
N SER A 237 24.44 -4.79 -14.22
CA SER A 237 24.99 -5.47 -15.40
C SER A 237 24.63 -4.75 -16.70
N ASP A 238 23.39 -4.27 -16.83
CA ASP A 238 22.94 -3.52 -18.01
C ASP A 238 23.60 -2.14 -18.10
N TYR A 239 23.76 -1.46 -16.96
CA TYR A 239 24.50 -0.20 -16.89
C TYR A 239 25.96 -0.38 -17.30
N ILE A 240 26.65 -1.41 -16.77
CA ILE A 240 28.01 -1.75 -17.17
C ILE A 240 28.09 -2.06 -18.66
N ARG A 241 27.15 -2.84 -19.21
CA ARG A 241 27.12 -3.14 -20.67
C ARG A 241 26.94 -1.89 -21.52
N ALA A 242 26.12 -0.95 -21.07
CA ALA A 242 25.90 0.30 -21.79
C ALA A 242 27.11 1.24 -21.75
N HIS A 243 27.92 1.21 -20.67
CA HIS A 243 29.00 2.15 -20.42
C HIS A 243 30.39 1.48 -20.33
N PHE A 244 30.52 0.23 -20.76
CA PHE A 244 31.69 -0.62 -20.53
C PHE A 244 33.05 -0.05 -20.94
N ARG A 245 33.09 0.98 -21.80
CA ARG A 245 34.35 1.55 -22.29
C ARG A 245 35.01 2.51 -21.30
N ASP A 246 34.20 3.24 -20.53
CA ASP A 246 34.67 4.37 -19.74
C ASP A 246 34.16 4.33 -18.30
N ILE A 247 33.48 3.25 -17.88
CA ILE A 247 32.87 3.11 -16.55
C ILE A 247 33.94 2.91 -15.48
N THR A 248 33.76 3.58 -14.35
CA THR A 248 34.54 3.42 -13.14
C THR A 248 33.67 2.89 -12.00
N ILE A 249 34.29 2.38 -10.92
CA ILE A 249 33.58 2.00 -9.70
C ILE A 249 32.84 3.21 -9.10
N GLN A 250 33.43 4.41 -9.19
CA GLN A 250 32.82 5.63 -8.71
C GLN A 250 31.53 5.95 -9.47
N ASP A 251 31.47 5.72 -10.78
CA ASP A 251 30.25 5.91 -11.56
C ASP A 251 29.13 4.95 -11.09
N LEU A 252 29.48 3.71 -10.72
CA LEU A 252 28.53 2.77 -10.13
C LEU A 252 28.07 3.21 -8.74
N VAL A 253 28.97 3.71 -7.90
CA VAL A 253 28.64 4.26 -6.58
C VAL A 253 27.68 5.44 -6.72
N ASP A 254 27.95 6.34 -7.66
CA ASP A 254 27.17 7.55 -7.89
C ASP A 254 25.79 7.23 -8.49
N GLU A 255 25.70 6.27 -9.40
CA GLU A 255 24.44 5.87 -10.05
C GLU A 255 23.56 5.00 -9.15
N PHE A 256 24.15 4.00 -8.48
CA PHE A 256 23.39 3.01 -7.70
C PHE A 256 23.38 3.30 -6.20
N HIS A 257 24.22 4.23 -5.72
CA HIS A 257 24.32 4.63 -4.31
C HIS A 257 24.62 3.48 -3.32
N TYR A 258 25.32 2.46 -3.77
CA TYR A 258 25.90 1.44 -2.92
C TYR A 258 27.33 1.81 -2.53
N GLN A 259 27.86 1.18 -1.50
CA GLN A 259 29.26 1.33 -1.11
C GLN A 259 30.17 0.65 -2.14
N GLU A 260 31.41 1.13 -2.28
CA GLU A 260 32.36 0.62 -3.27
C GLU A 260 32.60 -0.89 -3.15
N ASP A 261 32.61 -1.42 -1.93
CA ASP A 261 32.80 -2.86 -1.63
C ASP A 261 31.59 -3.75 -2.00
N TYR A 262 30.49 -3.16 -2.44
CA TYR A 262 29.33 -3.89 -2.96
C TYR A 262 29.51 -4.38 -4.40
N PHE A 263 30.31 -3.67 -5.20
CA PHE A 263 30.56 -3.94 -6.62
C PHE A 263 31.81 -4.81 -6.82
#